data_21c23c36b11ba8090f6bd9e451657122
#
_entry.id   21c23c36b11ba8090f6bd9e451657122
#
_cell.length_a   1.000
_cell.length_b   1.000
_cell.length_c   1.000
_cell.angle_alpha   90.00
_cell.angle_beta   90.00
_cell.angle_gamma   90.00
#
_symmetry.space_group_name_H-M   'P 1'
#
loop_
_entity.id
_entity.type
_entity.pdbx_description
1 polymer ?
#
loop_
_entity_poly.entity_id
_entity_poly.type
_entity_poly.pdbx_seq_one_letter_code
_entity_poly.pdbx_strand_id
1 'polypeptide(L)'
;MIRSVRIHEFGGADVLKIEDAAVREPGPGQVRLRIHAVGLNRTEVTLRSGRSPVKPSLPCSVGFEAAGVIEALGPDVSGFVVGDRVALVPAYSASQYALYGEVSPAPARSMVAIPDNVSFSEAAAIWVAYGTAWGGLVAIGALGAGQTVLIPAASSSVGLAAIHGRGAHPSQSRHAGRSRTIFPIVPCISVAAGRRAPL
;
A
#
# COMPACT_ATOMS: atom_id res chain seq x y z
N MET A 1 13.02 12.79 20.81
CA MET A 1 12.37 11.47 20.90
C MET A 1 11.06 11.55 20.16
N ILE A 2 10.66 10.49 19.49
CA ILE A 2 9.38 10.31 18.78
C ILE A 2 8.76 9.01 19.24
N ARG A 3 7.44 8.90 19.14
CA ARG A 3 6.75 7.62 19.37
C ARG A 3 6.74 6.78 18.10
N SER A 4 7.00 5.49 18.25
CA SER A 4 6.97 4.52 17.16
C SER A 4 6.42 3.19 17.64
N VAL A 5 5.68 2.49 16.79
CA VAL A 5 5.20 1.14 17.07
C VAL A 5 6.25 0.12 16.65
N ARG A 6 6.58 -0.79 17.55
CA ARG A 6 7.50 -1.90 17.30
C ARG A 6 6.93 -3.22 17.78
N ILE A 7 7.45 -4.31 17.21
CA ILE A 7 7.19 -5.68 17.67
C ILE A 7 8.51 -6.32 18.09
N HIS A 8 8.52 -6.98 19.23
CA HIS A 8 9.68 -7.71 19.79
C HIS A 8 9.55 -9.22 19.64
N GLU A 9 8.31 -9.67 19.42
CA GLU A 9 7.95 -11.07 19.18
C GLU A 9 6.81 -11.15 18.17
N PHE A 10 6.59 -12.31 17.58
CA PHE A 10 5.44 -12.54 16.72
C PHE A 10 4.21 -12.94 17.55
N GLY A 11 3.03 -12.40 17.20
CA GLY A 11 1.83 -12.70 17.97
C GLY A 11 0.58 -11.96 17.54
N GLY A 12 -0.32 -11.80 18.51
CA GLY A 12 -1.57 -11.08 18.40
C GLY A 12 -1.39 -9.55 18.29
N ALA A 13 -2.47 -8.80 18.50
CA ALA A 13 -2.39 -7.34 18.48
C ALA A 13 -1.61 -6.76 19.66
N ASP A 14 -1.53 -7.51 20.75
CA ASP A 14 -0.85 -7.20 21.99
C ASP A 14 0.68 -7.09 21.87
N VAL A 15 1.28 -7.64 20.78
CA VAL A 15 2.71 -7.50 20.51
C VAL A 15 3.09 -6.14 19.93
N LEU A 16 2.12 -5.32 19.52
CA LEU A 16 2.35 -3.96 19.06
C LEU A 16 2.63 -3.05 20.25
N LYS A 17 3.88 -2.61 20.42
CA LYS A 17 4.30 -1.75 21.51
C LYS A 17 4.61 -0.35 21.01
N ILE A 18 4.05 0.67 21.66
CA ILE A 18 4.42 2.07 21.42
C ILE A 18 5.64 2.37 22.28
N GLU A 19 6.71 2.78 21.65
CA GLU A 19 7.99 3.04 22.30
C GLU A 19 8.55 4.39 21.85
N ASP A 20 9.35 4.99 22.73
CA ASP A 20 10.15 6.15 22.38
C ASP A 20 11.33 5.72 21.53
N ALA A 21 11.53 6.41 20.42
CA ALA A 21 12.61 6.17 19.49
C ALA A 21 13.40 7.47 19.21
N ALA A 22 14.67 7.33 18.90
CA ALA A 22 15.44 8.47 18.42
C ALA A 22 14.99 8.85 17.00
N VAL A 23 14.96 10.14 16.72
CA VAL A 23 14.80 10.65 15.36
C VAL A 23 16.04 10.28 14.56
N ARG A 24 15.85 9.59 13.44
CA ARG A 24 16.95 9.19 12.56
C ARG A 24 17.10 10.21 11.43
N GLU A 25 18.34 10.62 11.17
CA GLU A 25 18.63 11.44 10.00
C GLU A 25 18.49 10.63 8.71
N PRO A 26 18.00 11.25 7.62
CA PRO A 26 17.92 10.58 6.34
C PRO A 26 19.30 10.36 5.73
N GLY A 27 19.59 9.14 5.32
CA GLY A 27 20.80 8.79 4.58
C GLY A 27 20.71 9.17 3.10
N PRO A 28 21.74 8.80 2.30
CA PRO A 28 21.74 9.06 0.86
C PRO A 28 20.48 8.50 0.16
N GLY A 29 19.84 9.32 -0.68
CA GLY A 29 18.62 9.00 -1.39
C GLY A 29 17.38 8.84 -0.51
N GLN A 30 17.43 9.25 0.76
CA GLN A 30 16.30 9.20 1.69
C GLN A 30 15.81 10.61 2.05
N VAL A 31 14.55 10.70 2.41
CA VAL A 31 13.96 11.86 3.06
C VAL A 31 13.52 11.50 4.48
N ARG A 32 13.44 12.47 5.37
CA ARG A 32 12.78 12.33 6.67
C ARG A 32 11.36 12.84 6.53
N LEU A 33 10.41 11.93 6.76
CA LEU A 33 8.98 12.18 6.62
C LEU A 33 8.35 12.35 8.01
N ARG A 34 7.69 13.49 8.26
CA ARG A 34 6.72 13.63 9.34
C ARG A 34 5.41 13.01 8.89
N ILE A 35 5.01 11.94 9.56
CA ILE A 35 3.86 11.14 9.19
C ILE A 35 2.59 11.77 9.75
N HIS A 36 1.62 12.04 8.89
CA HIS A 36 0.30 12.56 9.23
C HIS A 36 -0.79 11.49 9.18
N ALA A 37 -0.61 10.48 8.33
CA ALA A 37 -1.53 9.35 8.21
C ALA A 37 -0.79 8.10 7.78
N VAL A 38 -1.28 6.93 8.21
CA VAL A 38 -0.79 5.61 7.79
C VAL A 38 -1.94 4.78 7.23
N GLY A 39 -1.68 4.02 6.19
CA GLY A 39 -2.61 3.02 5.69
C GLY A 39 -2.50 1.73 6.49
N LEU A 40 -3.64 1.14 6.85
CA LEU A 40 -3.73 -0.12 7.58
C LEU A 40 -3.99 -1.27 6.61
N ASN A 41 -3.13 -2.27 6.60
CA ASN A 41 -3.19 -3.35 5.63
C ASN A 41 -3.20 -4.73 6.30
N ARG A 42 -3.88 -5.70 5.69
CA ARG A 42 -3.90 -7.10 6.15
C ARG A 42 -2.51 -7.71 6.20
N THR A 43 -1.60 -7.24 5.35
CA THR A 43 -0.21 -7.69 5.27
C THR A 43 0.56 -7.46 6.57
N GLU A 44 0.28 -6.38 7.29
CA GLU A 44 0.88 -6.06 8.60
C GLU A 44 0.44 -7.05 9.67
N VAL A 45 -0.81 -7.51 9.62
CA VAL A 45 -1.30 -8.59 10.49
C VAL A 45 -0.55 -9.89 10.20
N THR A 46 -0.29 -10.19 8.94
CA THR A 46 0.46 -11.38 8.52
C THR A 46 1.92 -11.28 8.98
N LEU A 47 2.53 -10.10 8.86
CA LEU A 47 3.91 -9.83 9.30
C LEU A 47 4.04 -9.99 10.82
N ARG A 48 3.23 -9.27 11.61
CA ARG A 48 3.33 -9.31 13.07
C ARG A 48 3.01 -10.68 13.67
N SER A 49 2.17 -11.49 12.98
CA SER A 49 1.87 -12.86 13.43
C SER A 49 2.91 -13.90 13.00
N GLY A 50 4.01 -13.50 12.36
CA GLY A 50 5.06 -14.39 11.89
C GLY A 50 4.67 -15.27 10.70
N ARG A 51 3.55 -14.98 10.02
CA ARG A 51 3.04 -15.71 8.85
C ARG A 51 3.43 -15.10 7.52
N SER A 52 4.21 -14.02 7.53
CA SER A 52 4.75 -13.42 6.31
C SER A 52 5.74 -14.38 5.64
N PRO A 53 5.73 -14.51 4.30
CA PRO A 53 6.73 -15.27 3.58
C PRO A 53 8.17 -14.82 3.88
N VAL A 54 8.36 -13.51 4.05
CA VAL A 54 9.62 -12.93 4.48
C VAL A 54 9.47 -12.49 5.94
N LYS A 55 10.20 -13.17 6.83
CA LYS A 55 10.21 -12.84 8.26
C LYS A 55 11.25 -11.76 8.52
N PRO A 56 10.87 -10.65 9.14
CA PRO A 56 11.85 -9.64 9.57
C PRO A 56 12.65 -10.14 10.78
N SER A 57 13.84 -9.58 10.95
CA SER A 57 14.57 -9.70 12.21
C SER A 57 13.88 -8.86 13.28
N LEU A 58 13.69 -9.42 14.45
CA LEU A 58 13.11 -8.73 15.61
C LEU A 58 14.21 -8.09 16.47
N PRO A 59 13.97 -6.95 17.13
CA PRO A 59 12.73 -6.17 17.05
C PRO A 59 12.62 -5.39 15.74
N CYS A 60 11.41 -5.25 15.20
CA CYS A 60 11.19 -4.51 13.97
C CYS A 60 9.98 -3.56 14.06
N SER A 61 9.94 -2.61 13.14
CA SER A 61 8.80 -1.73 12.93
C SER A 61 7.84 -2.33 11.90
N VAL A 62 6.67 -1.72 11.77
CA VAL A 62 5.63 -2.12 10.81
C VAL A 62 5.17 -0.92 9.99
N GLY A 63 4.54 -1.18 8.85
CA GLY A 63 3.91 -0.19 7.99
C GLY A 63 4.33 -0.35 6.53
N PHE A 64 3.37 -0.26 5.62
CA PHE A 64 3.58 -0.39 4.17
C PHE A 64 3.37 0.91 3.42
N GLU A 65 2.48 1.78 3.90
CA GLU A 65 2.16 3.05 3.27
C GLU A 65 1.86 4.13 4.30
N ALA A 66 2.17 5.36 3.97
CA ALA A 66 1.96 6.53 4.80
C ALA A 66 1.83 7.78 3.93
N ALA A 67 1.35 8.85 4.52
CA ALA A 67 1.37 10.17 3.92
C ALA A 67 1.78 11.22 4.96
N GLY A 68 2.47 12.25 4.52
CA GLY A 68 2.97 13.28 5.41
C GLY A 68 3.74 14.39 4.70
N VAL A 69 4.58 15.07 5.45
CA VAL A 69 5.38 16.21 5.00
C VAL A 69 6.87 15.90 5.13
N ILE A 70 7.64 16.23 4.11
CA ILE A 70 9.10 16.12 4.14
C ILE A 70 9.68 17.15 5.12
N GLU A 71 10.44 16.69 6.12
CA GLU A 71 11.11 17.56 7.11
C GLU A 71 12.59 17.77 6.82
N ALA A 72 13.23 16.79 6.18
CA ALA A 72 14.63 16.88 5.82
C ALA A 72 14.93 16.01 4.60
N LEU A 73 15.94 16.40 3.85
CA LEU A 73 16.46 15.67 2.69
C LEU A 73 17.84 15.13 3.04
N GLY A 74 18.06 13.86 2.76
CA GLY A 74 19.42 13.28 2.78
C GLY A 74 20.22 13.67 1.55
N PRO A 75 21.50 13.30 1.51
CA PRO A 75 22.33 13.47 0.33
C PRO A 75 21.69 12.80 -0.91
N ASP A 76 21.99 13.34 -2.08
CA ASP A 76 21.59 12.79 -3.39
C ASP A 76 20.06 12.75 -3.65
N VAL A 77 19.27 13.45 -2.84
CA VAL A 77 17.83 13.60 -3.08
C VAL A 77 17.61 14.77 -4.04
N SER A 78 16.85 14.52 -5.11
CA SER A 78 16.41 15.52 -6.07
C SER A 78 14.91 15.40 -6.34
N GLY A 79 14.28 16.48 -6.83
CA GLY A 79 12.86 16.50 -7.19
C GLY A 79 11.91 16.73 -6.02
N PHE A 80 12.43 16.92 -4.80
CA PHE A 80 11.64 17.24 -3.61
C PHE A 80 12.29 18.39 -2.81
N VAL A 81 11.47 19.08 -2.04
CA VAL A 81 11.91 20.11 -1.09
C VAL A 81 11.29 19.86 0.29
N VAL A 82 11.89 20.45 1.33
CA VAL A 82 11.32 20.45 2.69
C VAL A 82 9.99 21.19 2.63
N GLY A 83 8.96 20.59 3.23
CA GLY A 83 7.59 21.10 3.19
C GLY A 83 6.69 20.40 2.17
N ASP A 84 7.24 19.61 1.24
CA ASP A 84 6.44 18.87 0.26
C ASP A 84 5.50 17.88 0.94
N ARG A 85 4.26 17.85 0.49
CA ARG A 85 3.24 16.86 0.87
C ARG A 85 3.41 15.64 0.00
N VAL A 86 3.71 14.50 0.62
CA VAL A 86 4.00 13.26 -0.12
C VAL A 86 3.30 12.04 0.48
N ALA A 87 2.98 11.09 -0.39
CA ALA A 87 2.57 9.74 -0.03
C ALA A 87 3.68 8.76 -0.34
N LEU A 88 3.80 7.72 0.49
CA LEU A 88 4.81 6.69 0.38
C LEU A 88 4.24 5.46 -0.30
N VAL A 89 4.81 5.12 -1.46
CA VAL A 89 4.51 3.89 -2.21
C VAL A 89 5.34 2.74 -1.64
N PRO A 90 4.76 1.54 -1.43
CA PRO A 90 5.48 0.41 -0.82
C PRO A 90 6.48 -0.24 -1.79
N ALA A 91 7.58 0.45 -2.08
CA ALA A 91 8.69 -0.03 -2.91
C ALA A 91 9.93 -0.44 -2.08
N TYR A 92 9.71 -1.00 -0.88
CA TYR A 92 10.73 -1.36 0.13
C TYR A 92 10.19 -2.49 1.02
N SER A 93 11.07 -3.08 1.86
CA SER A 93 10.61 -4.04 2.87
C SER A 93 9.92 -3.31 4.03
N ALA A 94 8.74 -3.77 4.41
CA ALA A 94 7.90 -3.18 5.46
C ALA A 94 8.58 -3.04 6.84
N SER A 95 9.59 -3.86 7.10
CA SER A 95 10.33 -3.83 8.36
C SER A 95 11.53 -2.87 8.36
N GLN A 96 11.85 -2.26 7.21
CA GLN A 96 13.00 -1.34 7.10
C GLN A 96 12.71 0.05 7.68
N TYR A 97 11.46 0.48 7.62
CA TYR A 97 11.05 1.83 8.00
C TYR A 97 9.92 1.79 9.02
N ALA A 98 9.99 2.71 10.00
CA ALA A 98 9.04 2.78 11.12
C ALA A 98 7.82 3.63 10.74
N LEU A 99 7.01 3.19 9.79
CA LEU A 99 5.87 3.99 9.31
C LEU A 99 4.74 4.12 10.35
N TYR A 100 4.60 3.15 11.24
CA TYR A 100 3.74 3.31 12.42
C TYR A 100 4.47 4.12 13.51
N GLY A 101 4.76 5.38 13.19
CA GLY A 101 5.50 6.31 14.03
C GLY A 101 5.23 7.75 13.62
N GLU A 102 5.70 8.69 14.42
CA GLU A 102 5.51 10.13 14.17
C GLU A 102 6.42 10.62 13.04
N VAL A 103 7.63 10.07 12.96
CA VAL A 103 8.65 10.44 11.96
C VAL A 103 9.43 9.20 11.53
N SER A 104 9.70 9.08 10.24
CA SER A 104 10.55 8.01 9.71
C SER A 104 11.40 8.49 8.53
N PRO A 105 12.67 8.05 8.41
CA PRO A 105 13.36 8.14 7.14
C PRO A 105 12.68 7.18 6.14
N ALA A 106 12.66 7.55 4.87
CA ALA A 106 12.14 6.68 3.81
C ALA A 106 12.79 7.02 2.46
N PRO A 107 12.83 6.08 1.49
CA PRO A 107 13.46 6.32 0.20
C PRO A 107 12.73 7.40 -0.59
N ALA A 108 13.44 8.40 -1.09
CA ALA A 108 12.87 9.46 -1.93
C ALA A 108 12.20 8.87 -3.20
N ARG A 109 12.77 7.81 -3.79
CA ARG A 109 12.19 7.12 -4.96
C ARG A 109 10.82 6.48 -4.72
N SER A 110 10.44 6.31 -3.45
CA SER A 110 9.13 5.77 -3.06
C SER A 110 8.12 6.87 -2.76
N MET A 111 8.47 8.14 -2.91
CA MET A 111 7.59 9.28 -2.66
C MET A 111 6.85 9.71 -3.91
N VAL A 112 5.60 10.09 -3.72
CA VAL A 112 4.74 10.70 -4.74
C VAL A 112 4.11 11.95 -4.14
N ALA A 113 4.17 13.06 -4.86
CA ALA A 113 3.55 14.31 -4.43
C ALA A 113 2.04 14.14 -4.31
N ILE A 114 1.46 14.69 -3.25
CA ILE A 114 0.02 14.67 -2.99
C ILE A 114 -0.59 15.95 -3.58
N PRO A 115 -1.60 15.89 -4.47
CA PRO A 115 -2.34 17.05 -4.92
C PRO A 115 -3.00 17.81 -3.74
N ASP A 116 -3.16 19.12 -3.88
CA ASP A 116 -3.68 19.96 -2.79
C ASP A 116 -5.10 19.59 -2.33
N ASN A 117 -5.91 19.06 -3.24
CA ASN A 117 -7.28 18.62 -2.99
C ASN A 117 -7.39 17.22 -2.37
N VAL A 118 -6.27 16.53 -2.12
CA VAL A 118 -6.24 15.21 -1.49
C VAL A 118 -5.70 15.33 -0.07
N SER A 119 -6.43 14.79 0.91
CA SER A 119 -6.00 14.75 2.30
C SER A 119 -4.89 13.71 2.54
N PHE A 120 -4.15 13.84 3.64
CA PHE A 120 -3.17 12.83 4.03
C PHE A 120 -3.81 11.46 4.29
N SER A 121 -5.02 11.42 4.85
CA SER A 121 -5.74 10.17 5.11
C SER A 121 -6.12 9.45 3.82
N GLU A 122 -6.60 10.17 2.81
CA GLU A 122 -6.89 9.61 1.50
C GLU A 122 -5.60 9.12 0.82
N ALA A 123 -4.56 9.95 0.81
CA ALA A 123 -3.28 9.61 0.18
C ALA A 123 -2.59 8.39 0.81
N ALA A 124 -2.72 8.22 2.14
CA ALA A 124 -2.16 7.07 2.87
C ALA A 124 -2.92 5.75 2.62
N ALA A 125 -4.13 5.78 2.07
CA ALA A 125 -4.98 4.60 1.86
C ALA A 125 -4.98 4.08 0.41
N ILE A 126 -4.19 4.68 -0.48
CA ILE A 126 -4.27 4.42 -1.93
C ILE A 126 -3.29 3.33 -2.37
N TRP A 127 -2.03 3.44 -1.99
CA TRP A 127 -0.96 2.79 -2.72
C TRP A 127 -0.93 1.27 -2.60
N VAL A 128 -1.17 0.71 -1.43
CA VAL A 128 -1.23 -0.75 -1.26
C VAL A 128 -2.45 -1.32 -1.98
N ALA A 129 -3.63 -0.73 -1.79
CA ALA A 129 -4.87 -1.25 -2.35
C ALA A 129 -4.92 -1.11 -3.88
N TYR A 130 -4.71 0.10 -4.39
CA TYR A 130 -4.78 0.37 -5.83
C TYR A 130 -3.58 -0.18 -6.59
N GLY A 131 -2.38 -0.12 -6.01
CA GLY A 131 -1.18 -0.74 -6.60
C GLY A 131 -1.33 -2.25 -6.74
N THR A 132 -1.90 -2.92 -5.73
CA THR A 132 -2.20 -4.36 -5.78
C THR A 132 -3.26 -4.68 -6.83
N ALA A 133 -4.34 -3.89 -6.88
CA ALA A 133 -5.41 -4.07 -7.87
C ALA A 133 -4.89 -3.85 -9.30
N TRP A 134 -4.12 -2.78 -9.53
CA TRP A 134 -3.52 -2.47 -10.83
C TRP A 134 -2.52 -3.55 -11.26
N GLY A 135 -1.64 -3.96 -10.35
CA GLY A 135 -0.68 -5.02 -10.59
C GLY A 135 -1.35 -6.33 -11.00
N GLY A 136 -2.40 -6.74 -10.26
CA GLY A 136 -3.14 -7.96 -10.56
C GLY A 136 -3.97 -7.89 -11.83
N LEU A 137 -4.65 -6.79 -12.09
CA LEU A 137 -5.56 -6.67 -13.23
C LEU A 137 -4.85 -6.28 -14.53
N VAL A 138 -3.95 -5.31 -14.45
CA VAL A 138 -3.33 -4.69 -15.63
C VAL A 138 -1.95 -5.28 -15.91
N ALA A 139 -1.02 -5.18 -14.96
CA ALA A 139 0.37 -5.56 -15.22
C ALA A 139 0.55 -7.07 -15.40
N ILE A 140 -0.15 -7.90 -14.61
CA ILE A 140 -0.04 -9.36 -14.66
C ILE A 140 -1.20 -9.96 -15.44
N GLY A 141 -2.43 -9.55 -15.11
CA GLY A 141 -3.64 -10.08 -15.71
C GLY A 141 -3.93 -9.59 -17.14
N ALA A 142 -3.20 -8.56 -17.60
CA ALA A 142 -3.34 -7.96 -18.94
C ALA A 142 -4.81 -7.69 -19.33
N LEU A 143 -5.62 -7.22 -18.38
CA LEU A 143 -7.05 -6.96 -18.56
C LEU A 143 -7.26 -5.94 -19.68
N GLY A 144 -7.92 -6.37 -20.75
CA GLY A 144 -8.20 -5.57 -21.93
C GLY A 144 -9.67 -5.21 -22.10
N ALA A 145 -9.95 -4.39 -23.09
CA ALA A 145 -11.32 -4.00 -23.44
C ALA A 145 -12.18 -5.22 -23.79
N GLY A 146 -13.44 -5.22 -23.33
CA GLY A 146 -14.40 -6.31 -23.57
C GLY A 146 -14.22 -7.55 -22.71
N GLN A 147 -13.20 -7.62 -21.87
CA GLN A 147 -13.02 -8.73 -20.92
C GLN A 147 -13.84 -8.52 -19.65
N THR A 148 -14.16 -9.62 -18.99
CA THR A 148 -14.88 -9.64 -17.71
C THR A 148 -13.96 -10.10 -16.61
N VAL A 149 -13.98 -9.42 -15.47
CA VAL A 149 -13.23 -9.79 -14.27
C VAL A 149 -14.21 -10.17 -13.15
N LEU A 150 -13.89 -11.25 -12.44
CA LEU A 150 -14.58 -11.66 -11.22
C LEU A 150 -13.73 -11.24 -10.01
N ILE A 151 -14.33 -10.47 -9.11
CA ILE A 151 -13.67 -9.98 -7.89
C ILE A 151 -14.35 -10.62 -6.68
N PRO A 152 -13.81 -11.74 -6.12
CA PRO A 152 -14.48 -12.48 -5.05
C PRO A 152 -14.64 -11.72 -3.74
N ALA A 153 -13.64 -10.92 -3.36
CA ALA A 153 -13.60 -10.13 -2.12
C ALA A 153 -13.90 -8.65 -2.40
N ALA A 154 -15.01 -8.36 -3.06
CA ALA A 154 -15.36 -7.02 -3.55
C ALA A 154 -15.46 -5.94 -2.46
N SER A 155 -15.76 -6.32 -1.21
CA SER A 155 -15.82 -5.39 -0.06
C SER A 155 -14.47 -5.14 0.62
N SER A 156 -13.40 -5.82 0.21
CA SER A 156 -12.06 -5.55 0.72
C SER A 156 -11.48 -4.26 0.11
N SER A 157 -10.48 -3.66 0.74
CA SER A 157 -9.78 -2.48 0.20
C SER A 157 -9.28 -2.69 -1.22
N VAL A 158 -8.64 -3.84 -1.49
CA VAL A 158 -8.18 -4.21 -2.84
C VAL A 158 -9.35 -4.47 -3.79
N GLY A 159 -10.43 -5.11 -3.31
CA GLY A 159 -11.65 -5.34 -4.10
C GLY A 159 -12.31 -4.03 -4.53
N LEU A 160 -12.46 -3.08 -3.60
CA LEU A 160 -12.98 -1.75 -3.90
C LEU A 160 -12.07 -0.99 -4.87
N ALA A 161 -10.75 -1.02 -4.65
CA ALA A 161 -9.78 -0.41 -5.56
C ALA A 161 -9.86 -1.01 -6.98
N ALA A 162 -10.04 -2.33 -7.09
CA ALA A 162 -10.20 -3.01 -8.37
C ALA A 162 -11.49 -2.60 -9.10
N ILE A 163 -12.59 -2.40 -8.36
CA ILE A 163 -13.87 -1.92 -8.91
C ILE A 163 -13.72 -0.48 -9.40
N HIS A 164 -13.12 0.41 -8.61
CA HIS A 164 -12.90 1.81 -8.97
C HIS A 164 -11.91 1.95 -10.14
N GLY A 165 -10.78 1.26 -10.06
CA GLY A 165 -9.71 1.33 -11.09
C GLY A 165 -10.15 0.83 -12.45
N ARG A 166 -11.15 -0.06 -12.53
CA ARG A 166 -11.76 -0.50 -13.78
C ARG A 166 -12.44 0.66 -14.55
N GLY A 167 -13.02 1.64 -13.84
CA GLY A 167 -13.65 2.82 -14.46
C GLY A 167 -12.64 3.82 -15.04
N ALA A 168 -11.40 3.83 -14.55
CA ALA A 168 -10.35 4.74 -15.00
C ALA A 168 -9.59 4.23 -16.24
N HIS A 169 -9.68 2.93 -16.55
CA HIS A 169 -9.08 2.36 -17.76
C HIS A 169 -10.08 2.44 -18.92
N PRO A 170 -9.69 2.80 -20.16
CA PRO A 170 -10.60 2.97 -21.30
C PRO A 170 -11.32 1.69 -21.75
N SER A 171 -11.14 0.57 -21.08
CA SER A 171 -11.95 -0.63 -21.24
C SER A 171 -13.34 -0.40 -20.65
N GLN A 172 -14.31 -0.10 -21.49
CA GLN A 172 -15.70 0.25 -21.16
C GLN A 172 -16.34 -0.74 -20.16
N SER A 173 -16.82 -0.19 -19.04
CA SER A 173 -17.63 -0.92 -18.08
C SER A 173 -19.05 -1.10 -18.63
N ARG A 174 -19.47 -2.33 -18.92
CA ARG A 174 -20.91 -2.67 -18.94
C ARG A 174 -21.23 -3.42 -17.67
N HIS A 175 -22.26 -2.98 -16.96
CA HIS A 175 -22.86 -3.73 -15.86
C HIS A 175 -23.32 -5.08 -16.39
N ALA A 176 -22.67 -6.15 -15.97
CA ALA A 176 -23.17 -7.49 -16.20
C ALA A 176 -24.04 -7.86 -14.99
N GLY A 177 -25.32 -8.09 -15.27
CA GLY A 177 -26.27 -8.67 -14.32
C GLY A 177 -25.75 -10.00 -13.78
N ARG A 178 -26.31 -10.37 -12.63
CA ARG A 178 -26.05 -11.55 -11.82
C ARG A 178 -25.62 -12.79 -12.63
N SER A 179 -24.39 -13.24 -12.43
CA SER A 179 -24.03 -14.63 -12.66
C SER A 179 -23.42 -15.18 -11.37
N ARG A 180 -24.08 -16.22 -10.83
CA ARG A 180 -23.56 -17.00 -9.70
C ARG A 180 -22.61 -18.04 -10.26
N THR A 181 -21.31 -17.86 -10.07
CA THR A 181 -20.36 -18.95 -10.17
C THR A 181 -19.47 -18.90 -8.94
N ILE A 182 -19.59 -19.94 -8.12
CA ILE A 182 -18.82 -20.09 -6.88
C ILE A 182 -17.53 -20.82 -7.24
N PHE A 183 -16.39 -20.16 -7.04
CA PHE A 183 -15.08 -20.80 -7.04
C PHE A 183 -14.45 -20.71 -5.64
N PRO A 184 -13.63 -21.68 -5.23
CA PRO A 184 -13.05 -21.72 -3.90
C PRO A 184 -12.13 -20.52 -3.66
N ILE A 185 -12.11 -20.08 -2.40
CA ILE A 185 -11.40 -18.90 -1.92
C ILE A 185 -9.90 -19.07 -2.12
N VAL A 186 -9.37 -18.44 -3.14
CA VAL A 186 -7.95 -18.08 -3.22
C VAL A 186 -7.91 -16.56 -3.09
N PRO A 187 -7.03 -15.97 -2.27
CA PRO A 187 -6.94 -14.51 -2.12
C PRO A 187 -6.17 -13.89 -3.30
N CYS A 188 -6.63 -14.17 -4.51
CA CYS A 188 -6.07 -13.64 -5.74
C CYS A 188 -7.21 -13.12 -6.62
N ILE A 189 -6.97 -12.00 -7.29
CA ILE A 189 -7.80 -11.51 -8.38
C ILE A 189 -7.61 -12.48 -9.54
N SER A 190 -8.67 -13.16 -9.96
CA SER A 190 -8.64 -14.02 -11.14
C SER A 190 -9.20 -13.26 -12.34
N VAL A 191 -8.44 -13.20 -13.43
CA VAL A 191 -8.88 -12.65 -14.71
C VAL A 191 -9.28 -13.83 -15.59
N ALA A 192 -10.56 -13.95 -15.93
CA ALA A 192 -11.04 -14.91 -16.90
C ALA A 192 -11.19 -14.24 -18.27
N ALA A 193 -10.45 -14.71 -19.28
CA ALA A 193 -10.59 -14.27 -20.65
C ALA A 193 -11.79 -15.00 -21.29
N GLY A 194 -12.97 -14.41 -21.20
CA GLY A 194 -14.16 -14.87 -21.92
C GLY A 194 -14.21 -14.24 -23.30
N ARG A 195 -13.94 -14.99 -24.37
CA ARG A 195 -14.32 -14.58 -25.73
C ARG A 195 -15.83 -14.77 -25.88
N ARG A 196 -16.55 -13.74 -26.32
CA ARG A 196 -17.95 -13.93 -26.76
C ARG A 196 -17.92 -14.75 -28.06
N ALA A 197 -18.66 -15.83 -28.10
CA ALA A 197 -19.05 -16.43 -29.34
C ALA A 197 -19.92 -15.42 -30.15
N PRO A 198 -19.75 -15.29 -31.46
CA PRO A 198 -20.68 -14.50 -32.26
C PRO A 198 -22.06 -15.16 -32.22
N LEU A 199 -23.12 -14.35 -32.07
CA LEU A 199 -24.49 -14.75 -32.31
C LEU A 199 -24.70 -14.98 -33.81
#